data_76669e51e04a9ad691ee29bd97f0d67b
#
_entry.id   76669e51e04a9ad691ee29bd97f0d67b
#
_cell.length_a   1.000
_cell.length_b   1.000
_cell.length_c   1.000
_cell.angle_alpha   90.00
_cell.angle_beta   90.00
_cell.angle_gamma   90.00
#
_symmetry.space_group_name_H-M   'P 1'
#
loop_
_entity.id
_entity.type
_entity.pdbx_description
1 polymer ?
#
loop_
_entity_poly.entity_id
_entity_poly.type
_entity_poly.pdbx_seq_one_letter_code
_entity_poly.pdbx_strand_id
1 'polypeptide(L)'
;MGSVLVAAVLVLAICHTTVQGVSATSSPGPSAAREFLGAHNQARAAVGVGRLKWSAQLANATALLARHQRNKMGCQFADVKDHKYGVNQLWGSGTTVTPRMAVDTWVKEKSYYDYATNSCAPNHKCGVYKQVVWKNSSELGCAQATCKDQVTLTICFYNPPGNYVGERPY
;
A
#
# COMPACT_ATOMS: atom_id res chain seq x y z
N MET A 1 -36.50 -52.59 52.27
CA MET A 1 -36.95 -51.78 51.14
C MET A 1 -36.09 -50.53 51.15
N GLY A 2 -34.99 -50.54 50.42
CA GLY A 2 -34.10 -49.42 50.37
C GLY A 2 -33.93 -49.03 48.88
N SER A 3 -34.42 -47.82 48.54
CA SER A 3 -34.30 -47.27 47.20
C SER A 3 -32.90 -46.62 47.01
N VAL A 4 -32.15 -47.09 46.07
CA VAL A 4 -30.87 -46.49 45.69
C VAL A 4 -31.15 -45.46 44.58
N LEU A 5 -30.92 -44.16 44.91
CA LEU A 5 -30.95 -43.07 43.97
C LEU A 5 -29.61 -43.01 43.24
N VAL A 6 -29.63 -43.30 41.94
CA VAL A 6 -28.49 -43.15 41.04
C VAL A 6 -28.51 -41.68 40.52
N ALA A 7 -27.59 -40.89 40.99
CA ALA A 7 -27.38 -39.53 40.45
C ALA A 7 -26.58 -39.61 39.15
N ALA A 8 -27.20 -39.25 38.05
CA ALA A 8 -26.51 -39.10 36.74
C ALA A 8 -25.79 -37.74 36.69
N VAL A 9 -24.48 -37.76 36.67
CA VAL A 9 -23.66 -36.57 36.46
C VAL A 9 -23.55 -36.31 34.96
N LEU A 10 -24.25 -35.29 34.48
CA LEU A 10 -24.08 -34.79 33.10
C LEU A 10 -22.78 -33.95 33.02
N VAL A 11 -21.77 -34.50 32.42
CA VAL A 11 -20.56 -33.74 32.06
C VAL A 11 -20.83 -32.98 30.76
N LEU A 12 -21.09 -31.69 30.88
CA LEU A 12 -21.15 -30.76 29.75
C LEU A 12 -19.73 -30.50 29.25
N ALA A 13 -19.34 -31.14 28.16
CA ALA A 13 -18.11 -30.82 27.43
C ALA A 13 -18.30 -29.47 26.74
N ILE A 14 -17.74 -28.41 27.31
CA ILE A 14 -17.67 -27.09 26.67
C ILE A 14 -16.58 -27.16 25.61
N CYS A 15 -16.99 -27.27 24.34
CA CYS A 15 -16.09 -27.22 23.20
C CYS A 15 -15.65 -25.76 23.02
N HIS A 16 -14.47 -25.41 23.54
CA HIS A 16 -13.87 -24.11 23.27
C HIS A 16 -13.33 -24.10 21.82
N THR A 17 -14.14 -23.60 20.89
CA THR A 17 -13.65 -23.26 19.55
C THR A 17 -12.80 -22.00 19.66
N THR A 18 -11.49 -22.16 19.69
CA THR A 18 -10.55 -21.05 19.50
C THR A 18 -10.67 -20.57 18.06
N VAL A 19 -11.40 -19.48 17.85
CA VAL A 19 -11.38 -18.75 16.60
C VAL A 19 -9.99 -18.14 16.47
N GLN A 20 -9.10 -18.83 15.75
CA GLN A 20 -7.85 -18.24 15.33
C GLN A 20 -8.19 -17.12 14.33
N GLY A 21 -8.01 -15.88 14.78
CA GLY A 21 -8.15 -14.71 13.94
C GLY A 21 -7.18 -14.78 12.77
N VAL A 22 -7.68 -15.20 11.61
CA VAL A 22 -6.92 -15.08 10.35
C VAL A 22 -6.81 -13.59 10.06
N SER A 23 -5.65 -12.99 10.35
CA SER A 23 -5.33 -11.64 9.89
C SER A 23 -5.35 -11.62 8.38
N ALA A 24 -6.50 -11.34 7.80
CA ALA A 24 -6.69 -11.19 6.38
C ALA A 24 -5.98 -9.92 5.92
N THR A 25 -4.83 -10.06 5.26
CA THR A 25 -4.31 -9.02 4.38
C THR A 25 -5.17 -9.05 3.12
N SER A 26 -6.28 -8.33 3.19
CA SER A 26 -7.15 -8.09 2.05
C SER A 26 -6.56 -6.98 1.19
N SER A 27 -6.86 -7.01 -0.11
CA SER A 27 -6.79 -5.80 -0.94
C SER A 27 -7.42 -4.64 -0.17
N PRO A 28 -6.91 -3.39 -0.34
CA PRO A 28 -7.43 -2.25 0.40
C PRO A 28 -8.94 -2.20 0.27
N GLY A 29 -9.62 -2.02 1.40
CA GLY A 29 -11.08 -1.83 1.37
C GLY A 29 -11.47 -0.64 0.49
N PRO A 30 -12.74 -0.52 0.06
CA PRO A 30 -13.20 0.55 -0.84
C PRO A 30 -12.87 1.97 -0.34
N SER A 31 -12.73 2.17 0.98
CA SER A 31 -12.33 3.46 1.57
C SER A 31 -10.85 3.77 1.30
N ALA A 32 -9.95 2.82 1.54
CA ALA A 32 -8.51 3.00 1.32
C ALA A 32 -8.19 3.19 -0.17
N ALA A 33 -8.84 2.45 -1.07
CA ALA A 33 -8.73 2.65 -2.51
C ALA A 33 -9.12 4.08 -2.93
N ARG A 34 -10.23 4.60 -2.38
CA ARG A 34 -10.67 5.99 -2.64
C ARG A 34 -9.68 7.02 -2.11
N GLU A 35 -9.10 6.79 -0.93
CA GLU A 35 -8.11 7.71 -0.37
C GLU A 35 -6.83 7.75 -1.20
N PHE A 36 -6.26 6.58 -1.59
CA PHE A 36 -5.12 6.53 -2.49
C PHE A 36 -5.40 7.26 -3.80
N LEU A 37 -6.48 6.90 -4.46
CA LEU A 37 -6.85 7.46 -5.76
C LEU A 37 -7.14 8.97 -5.67
N GLY A 38 -7.84 9.40 -4.63
CA GLY A 38 -8.20 10.79 -4.39
C GLY A 38 -6.95 11.66 -4.20
N ALA A 39 -6.00 11.22 -3.34
CA ALA A 39 -4.77 11.96 -3.07
C ALA A 39 -3.87 12.05 -4.33
N HIS A 40 -3.71 10.97 -5.09
CA HIS A 40 -3.00 11.00 -6.36
C HIS A 40 -3.63 11.98 -7.35
N ASN A 41 -4.95 11.89 -7.54
CA ASN A 41 -5.65 12.73 -8.50
C ASN A 41 -5.67 14.20 -8.09
N GLN A 42 -5.60 14.52 -6.81
CA GLN A 42 -5.41 15.88 -6.34
C GLN A 42 -4.03 16.42 -6.74
N ALA A 43 -2.95 15.66 -6.52
CA ALA A 43 -1.60 16.06 -6.91
C ALA A 43 -1.47 16.21 -8.44
N ARG A 44 -2.10 15.32 -9.21
CA ARG A 44 -2.12 15.34 -10.67
C ARG A 44 -2.86 16.55 -11.23
N ALA A 45 -4.02 16.89 -10.66
CA ALA A 45 -4.77 18.08 -11.02
C ALA A 45 -3.96 19.38 -10.83
N ALA A 46 -3.14 19.43 -9.78
CA ALA A 46 -2.30 20.59 -9.49
C ALA A 46 -1.19 20.86 -10.53
N VAL A 47 -0.93 19.90 -11.43
CA VAL A 47 0.02 20.04 -12.56
C VAL A 47 -0.64 19.80 -13.92
N GLY A 48 -1.98 19.75 -13.97
CA GLY A 48 -2.74 19.68 -15.22
C GLY A 48 -2.70 18.34 -15.95
N VAL A 49 -2.34 17.23 -15.28
CA VAL A 49 -2.31 15.90 -15.92
C VAL A 49 -3.57 15.09 -15.66
N GLY A 50 -3.87 14.16 -16.57
CA GLY A 50 -5.06 13.32 -16.52
C GLY A 50 -5.15 12.46 -15.25
N ARG A 51 -6.39 12.13 -14.85
CA ARG A 51 -6.65 11.34 -13.63
C ARG A 51 -6.24 9.89 -13.82
N LEU A 52 -5.73 9.28 -12.75
CA LEU A 52 -5.58 7.82 -12.63
C LEU A 52 -6.95 7.17 -12.39
N LYS A 53 -7.07 5.91 -12.82
CA LYS A 53 -8.19 5.01 -12.50
C LYS A 53 -7.69 3.91 -11.57
N TRP A 54 -8.54 3.46 -10.67
CA TRP A 54 -8.20 2.32 -9.83
C TRP A 54 -8.25 1.01 -10.62
N SER A 55 -7.18 0.23 -10.55
CA SER A 55 -7.08 -1.09 -11.16
C SER A 55 -7.07 -2.17 -10.07
N ALA A 56 -8.13 -2.97 -10.02
CA ALA A 56 -8.21 -4.09 -9.10
C ALA A 56 -7.10 -5.13 -9.35
N GLN A 57 -6.68 -5.29 -10.62
CA GLN A 57 -5.58 -6.17 -10.98
C GLN A 57 -4.26 -5.70 -10.37
N LEU A 58 -3.95 -4.41 -10.50
CA LEU A 58 -2.74 -3.84 -9.88
C LEU A 58 -2.82 -3.89 -8.36
N ALA A 59 -3.96 -3.59 -7.76
CA ALA A 59 -4.16 -3.64 -6.31
C ALA A 59 -3.94 -5.07 -5.76
N ASN A 60 -4.43 -6.09 -6.46
CA ASN A 60 -4.21 -7.49 -6.08
C ASN A 60 -2.73 -7.87 -6.19
N ALA A 61 -2.05 -7.50 -7.28
CA ALA A 61 -0.62 -7.75 -7.47
C ALA A 61 0.20 -7.06 -6.37
N THR A 62 -0.13 -5.81 -6.06
CA THR A 62 0.53 -5.04 -4.99
C THR A 62 0.29 -5.67 -3.61
N ALA A 63 -0.93 -6.16 -3.34
CA ALA A 63 -1.26 -6.83 -2.09
C ALA A 63 -0.47 -8.14 -1.91
N LEU A 64 -0.27 -8.90 -2.99
CA LEU A 64 0.58 -10.11 -2.96
C LEU A 64 2.03 -9.76 -2.63
N LEU A 65 2.59 -8.72 -3.26
CA LEU A 65 3.94 -8.24 -2.98
C LEU A 65 4.08 -7.75 -1.54
N ALA A 66 3.17 -6.90 -1.07
CA ALA A 66 3.19 -6.38 0.30
C ALA A 66 3.12 -7.50 1.35
N ARG A 67 2.30 -8.55 1.08
CA ARG A 67 2.24 -9.74 1.92
C ARG A 67 3.54 -10.53 1.92
N HIS A 68 4.17 -10.70 0.76
CA HIS A 68 5.47 -11.36 0.64
C HIS A 68 6.54 -10.61 1.46
N GLN A 69 6.63 -9.29 1.29
CA GLN A 69 7.56 -8.44 2.03
C GLN A 69 7.34 -8.56 3.54
N ARG A 70 6.08 -8.51 4.00
CA ARG A 70 5.75 -8.68 5.42
C ARG A 70 6.15 -10.06 5.97
N ASN A 71 5.80 -11.13 5.24
CA ASN A 71 5.88 -12.49 5.78
C ASN A 71 7.27 -13.13 5.61
N LYS A 72 8.02 -12.72 4.58
CA LYS A 72 9.27 -13.38 4.17
C LYS A 72 10.47 -12.46 4.19
N MET A 73 10.29 -11.16 4.02
CA MET A 73 11.38 -10.19 3.83
C MET A 73 11.51 -9.19 4.98
N GLY A 74 10.89 -9.45 6.14
CA GLY A 74 10.98 -8.57 7.30
C GLY A 74 10.49 -7.14 7.05
N CYS A 75 9.52 -6.98 6.15
CA CYS A 75 8.99 -5.68 5.73
C CYS A 75 10.00 -4.73 5.05
N GLN A 76 11.06 -5.26 4.49
CA GLN A 76 11.97 -4.46 3.67
C GLN A 76 11.29 -4.00 2.38
N PHE A 77 11.81 -2.96 1.76
CA PHE A 77 11.39 -2.57 0.42
C PHE A 77 11.61 -3.71 -0.58
N ALA A 78 10.65 -3.88 -1.48
CA ALA A 78 10.80 -4.82 -2.58
C ALA A 78 11.85 -4.33 -3.57
N ASP A 79 12.67 -5.22 -4.10
CA ASP A 79 13.46 -4.93 -5.30
C ASP A 79 12.51 -4.93 -6.50
N VAL A 80 12.47 -3.80 -7.19
CA VAL A 80 11.52 -3.54 -8.28
C VAL A 80 12.20 -3.09 -9.57
N LYS A 81 13.53 -3.33 -9.68
CA LYS A 81 14.32 -2.85 -10.83
C LYS A 81 13.81 -3.37 -12.18
N ASP A 82 13.38 -4.63 -12.22
CA ASP A 82 12.90 -5.28 -13.44
C ASP A 82 11.36 -5.39 -13.49
N HIS A 83 10.67 -4.54 -12.74
CA HIS A 83 9.22 -4.60 -12.65
C HIS A 83 8.56 -3.93 -13.88
N LYS A 84 7.56 -4.61 -14.47
CA LYS A 84 6.80 -4.06 -15.62
C LYS A 84 5.93 -2.85 -15.28
N TYR A 85 5.76 -2.54 -14.01
CA TYR A 85 4.96 -1.42 -13.50
C TYR A 85 5.86 -0.35 -12.89
N GLY A 86 5.41 0.90 -12.90
CA GLY A 86 5.97 1.91 -12.02
C GLY A 86 5.67 1.58 -10.57
N VAL A 87 6.58 1.93 -9.66
CA VAL A 87 6.45 1.55 -8.25
C VAL A 87 6.82 2.69 -7.33
N ASN A 88 5.94 3.00 -6.38
CA ASN A 88 6.28 3.79 -5.20
C ASN A 88 6.17 2.94 -3.95
N GLN A 89 7.09 3.13 -3.03
CA GLN A 89 7.10 2.46 -1.73
C GLN A 89 7.31 3.47 -0.62
N LEU A 90 6.67 3.24 0.52
CA LEU A 90 6.87 4.00 1.75
C LEU A 90 6.95 3.04 2.94
N TRP A 91 7.91 3.29 3.80
CA TRP A 91 8.06 2.64 5.09
C TRP A 91 7.81 3.68 6.18
N GLY A 92 6.86 3.44 7.06
CA GLY A 92 6.53 4.32 8.18
C GLY A 92 6.49 3.56 9.50
N SER A 93 6.99 4.17 10.56
CA SER A 93 7.03 3.58 11.91
C SER A 93 6.44 4.52 12.95
N GLY A 94 5.98 3.96 14.08
CA GLY A 94 5.53 4.72 15.25
C GLY A 94 4.13 5.30 15.17
N THR A 95 3.50 5.35 13.99
CA THR A 95 2.10 5.78 13.80
C THR A 95 1.46 5.00 12.66
N THR A 96 0.13 4.89 12.67
CA THR A 96 -0.59 4.30 11.54
C THR A 96 -0.48 5.22 10.33
N VAL A 97 0.18 4.75 9.26
CA VAL A 97 0.26 5.48 7.99
C VAL A 97 -1.04 5.27 7.21
N THR A 98 -1.82 6.33 7.04
CA THR A 98 -3.02 6.26 6.18
C THR A 98 -2.63 6.28 4.69
N PRO A 99 -3.52 5.83 3.79
CA PRO A 99 -3.30 5.95 2.35
C PRO A 99 -2.98 7.40 1.91
N ARG A 100 -3.72 8.37 2.46
CA ARG A 100 -3.51 9.80 2.21
C ARG A 100 -2.11 10.24 2.64
N MET A 101 -1.70 9.89 3.86
CA MET A 101 -0.36 10.26 4.39
C MET A 101 0.77 9.70 3.53
N ALA A 102 0.62 8.49 3.00
CA ALA A 102 1.62 7.90 2.12
C ALA A 102 1.80 8.73 0.85
N VAL A 103 0.71 9.09 0.19
CA VAL A 103 0.76 9.89 -1.05
C VAL A 103 1.28 11.29 -0.78
N ASP A 104 0.81 11.95 0.29
CA ASP A 104 1.27 13.29 0.66
C ASP A 104 2.80 13.29 0.95
N THR A 105 3.33 12.19 1.52
CA THR A 105 4.77 12.03 1.73
C THR A 105 5.52 11.95 0.40
N TRP A 106 5.03 11.19 -0.58
CA TRP A 106 5.65 11.15 -1.92
C TRP A 106 5.57 12.50 -2.64
N VAL A 107 4.47 13.23 -2.47
CA VAL A 107 4.27 14.54 -3.10
C VAL A 107 5.21 15.61 -2.50
N LYS A 108 5.69 15.46 -1.27
CA LYS A 108 6.67 16.39 -0.68
C LYS A 108 7.96 16.53 -1.49
N GLU A 109 8.37 15.50 -2.25
CA GLU A 109 9.55 15.59 -3.13
C GLU A 109 9.39 16.64 -4.24
N LYS A 110 8.17 17.16 -4.49
CA LYS A 110 7.90 18.28 -5.41
C LYS A 110 8.76 19.50 -5.08
N SER A 111 9.02 19.76 -3.80
CA SER A 111 9.82 20.90 -3.36
C SER A 111 11.28 20.85 -3.82
N TYR A 112 11.74 19.68 -4.23
CA TYR A 112 13.11 19.45 -4.72
C TYR A 112 13.19 19.27 -6.24
N TYR A 113 12.05 19.22 -6.93
CA TYR A 113 12.01 18.99 -8.36
C TYR A 113 11.92 20.30 -9.14
N ASP A 114 12.91 20.54 -9.99
CA ASP A 114 12.87 21.62 -10.97
C ASP A 114 12.35 21.09 -12.32
N TYR A 115 11.16 21.56 -12.68
CA TYR A 115 10.53 21.18 -13.94
C TYR A 115 11.25 21.74 -15.17
N ALA A 116 11.78 22.96 -15.09
CA ALA A 116 12.41 23.62 -16.22
C ALA A 116 13.65 22.86 -16.71
N THR A 117 14.45 22.38 -15.77
CA THR A 117 15.67 21.61 -16.04
C THR A 117 15.46 20.09 -16.02
N ASN A 118 14.26 19.61 -15.61
CA ASN A 118 13.96 18.21 -15.33
C ASN A 118 14.95 17.57 -14.35
N SER A 119 15.35 18.31 -13.34
CA SER A 119 16.35 17.87 -12.37
C SER A 119 15.80 17.85 -10.95
N CYS A 120 16.50 17.14 -10.08
CA CYS A 120 16.24 17.13 -8.64
C CYS A 120 17.37 17.88 -7.92
N ALA A 121 17.04 18.61 -6.85
CA ALA A 121 18.02 19.31 -6.05
C ALA A 121 19.13 18.37 -5.56
N PRO A 122 20.38 18.82 -5.40
CA PRO A 122 21.49 18.00 -4.93
C PRO A 122 21.16 17.29 -3.63
N ASN A 123 21.55 16.03 -3.52
CA ASN A 123 21.30 15.15 -2.37
C ASN A 123 19.82 14.84 -2.05
N HIS A 124 18.89 15.19 -2.95
CA HIS A 124 17.47 14.84 -2.86
C HIS A 124 17.07 13.82 -3.91
N LYS A 125 15.89 13.22 -3.71
CA LYS A 125 15.23 12.32 -4.67
C LYS A 125 13.91 12.97 -5.07
N CYS A 126 13.48 12.72 -6.32
CA CYS A 126 12.22 13.22 -6.87
C CYS A 126 11.44 12.12 -7.60
N GLY A 127 11.90 10.88 -7.51
CA GLY A 127 11.35 9.78 -8.30
C GLY A 127 9.93 9.40 -7.88
N VAL A 128 9.62 9.42 -6.58
CA VAL A 128 8.28 9.04 -6.14
C VAL A 128 7.27 10.15 -6.45
N TYR A 129 7.64 11.43 -6.36
CA TYR A 129 6.80 12.52 -6.83
C TYR A 129 6.56 12.44 -8.34
N LYS A 130 7.63 12.29 -9.15
CA LYS A 130 7.53 12.19 -10.61
C LYS A 130 6.60 11.06 -11.02
N GLN A 131 6.65 9.91 -10.34
CA GLN A 131 5.74 8.79 -10.61
C GLN A 131 4.29 9.13 -10.29
N VAL A 132 3.99 9.80 -9.17
CA VAL A 132 2.62 10.23 -8.82
C VAL A 132 2.00 11.08 -9.94
N VAL A 133 2.77 12.02 -10.50
CA VAL A 133 2.30 12.97 -11.51
C VAL A 133 2.67 12.61 -12.94
N TRP A 134 3.11 11.36 -13.18
CA TRP A 134 3.52 10.91 -14.52
C TRP A 134 2.33 10.89 -15.49
N LYS A 135 2.37 11.76 -16.51
CA LYS A 135 1.23 11.99 -17.41
C LYS A 135 0.73 10.73 -18.11
N ASN A 136 1.64 9.85 -18.51
CA ASN A 136 1.31 8.65 -19.28
C ASN A 136 0.81 7.48 -18.38
N SER A 137 0.98 7.54 -17.06
CA SER A 137 0.34 6.57 -16.15
C SER A 137 -1.16 6.82 -16.10
N SER A 138 -1.96 5.77 -16.27
CA SER A 138 -3.42 5.83 -16.31
C SER A 138 -4.11 4.98 -15.25
N GLU A 139 -3.42 3.96 -14.71
CA GLU A 139 -3.95 3.03 -13.72
C GLU A 139 -3.10 3.02 -12.44
N LEU A 140 -3.77 2.81 -11.33
CA LEU A 140 -3.20 2.76 -9.98
C LEU A 140 -3.74 1.55 -9.22
N GLY A 141 -2.86 0.85 -8.52
CA GLY A 141 -3.24 -0.13 -7.52
C GLY A 141 -2.26 -0.10 -6.35
N CYS A 142 -2.76 0.04 -5.14
CA CYS A 142 -1.95 0.16 -3.93
C CYS A 142 -2.35 -0.89 -2.90
N ALA A 143 -1.43 -1.22 -2.01
CA ALA A 143 -1.68 -2.01 -0.81
C ALA A 143 -0.78 -1.57 0.35
N GLN A 144 -1.24 -1.84 1.56
CA GLN A 144 -0.49 -1.65 2.79
C GLN A 144 -0.38 -2.98 3.54
N ALA A 145 0.75 -3.18 4.19
CA ALA A 145 0.96 -4.28 5.14
C ALA A 145 1.43 -3.71 6.48
N THR A 146 0.75 -4.12 7.55
CA THR A 146 1.22 -3.83 8.91
C THR A 146 2.23 -4.89 9.33
N CYS A 147 3.40 -4.45 9.70
CA CYS A 147 4.54 -5.24 10.12
C CYS A 147 4.65 -5.25 11.65
N LYS A 148 5.71 -5.87 12.17
CA LYS A 148 6.04 -5.78 13.59
C LYS A 148 6.33 -4.32 13.99
N ASP A 149 6.25 -4.04 15.27
CA ASP A 149 6.59 -2.74 15.87
C ASP A 149 5.85 -1.53 15.24
N GLN A 150 4.57 -1.75 14.87
CA GLN A 150 3.70 -0.72 14.25
C GLN A 150 4.28 -0.12 12.96
N VAL A 151 5.11 -0.87 12.26
CA VAL A 151 5.59 -0.47 10.95
C VAL A 151 4.52 -0.70 9.89
N THR A 152 4.32 0.26 9.01
CA THR A 152 3.47 0.14 7.84
C THR A 152 4.32 0.22 6.58
N LEU A 153 4.28 -0.83 5.76
CA LEU A 153 4.80 -0.83 4.39
C LEU A 153 3.66 -0.52 3.43
N THR A 154 3.80 0.57 2.68
CA THR A 154 2.87 0.96 1.60
C THR A 154 3.55 0.76 0.26
N ILE A 155 2.87 0.11 -0.68
CA ILE A 155 3.33 -0.07 -2.06
C ILE A 155 2.21 0.33 -3.01
N CYS A 156 2.55 1.08 -4.06
CA CYS A 156 1.65 1.40 -5.17
C CYS A 156 2.29 1.00 -6.50
N PHE A 157 1.50 0.37 -7.38
CA PHE A 157 1.84 0.10 -8.77
C PHE A 157 1.12 1.06 -9.70
N TYR A 158 1.84 1.46 -10.76
CA TYR A 158 1.34 2.36 -11.81
C TYR A 158 1.48 1.70 -13.17
N ASN A 159 0.48 1.84 -14.01
CA ASN A 159 0.49 1.32 -15.38
C ASN A 159 -0.03 2.40 -16.36
N PRO A 160 0.70 2.69 -17.44
CA PRO A 160 2.11 2.39 -17.70
C PRO A 160 3.06 2.92 -16.62
N PRO A 161 4.30 2.38 -16.53
CA PRO A 161 5.31 2.91 -15.63
C PRO A 161 5.72 4.34 -16.01
N GLY A 162 6.28 5.05 -15.05
CA GLY A 162 6.89 6.36 -15.25
C GLY A 162 8.39 6.36 -15.01
N ASN A 163 8.93 7.56 -14.81
CA ASN A 163 10.33 7.78 -14.50
C ASN A 163 11.31 7.35 -15.61
N TYR A 164 10.89 7.42 -16.87
CA TYR A 164 11.82 7.23 -17.99
C TYR A 164 12.91 8.28 -17.97
N VAL A 165 14.15 7.81 -18.16
CA VAL A 165 15.34 8.69 -18.15
C VAL A 165 15.21 9.75 -19.25
N GLY A 166 15.45 11.01 -18.90
CA GLY A 166 15.35 12.14 -19.83
C GLY A 166 13.94 12.70 -20.02
N GLU A 167 12.89 11.97 -19.66
CA GLU A 167 11.51 12.43 -19.81
C GLU A 167 11.01 13.27 -18.62
N ARG A 168 10.19 14.29 -18.94
CA ARG A 168 9.45 15.06 -17.92
C ARG A 168 8.17 14.33 -17.52
N PRO A 169 7.75 14.44 -16.25
CA PRO A 169 6.54 13.77 -15.77
C PRO A 169 5.25 14.38 -16.36
N TYR A 170 5.25 15.65 -16.77
CA TYR A 170 4.12 16.40 -17.33
C TYR A 170 4.56 17.50 -18.25
#